data_6b578681fd679c52fcb5c408dfc361fb
#
_entry.id   6b578681fd679c52fcb5c408dfc361fb
#
_cell.length_a   1.000
_cell.length_b   1.000
_cell.length_c   1.000
_cell.angle_alpha   90.00
_cell.angle_beta   90.00
_cell.angle_gamma   90.00
#
_symmetry.space_group_name_H-M   'P 1'
#
loop_
_entity.id
_entity.type
_entity.pdbx_description
1 polymer ?
#
loop_
_entity_poly.entity_id
_entity_poly.type
_entity_poly.pdbx_seq_one_letter_code
_entity_poly.pdbx_strand_id
1 'polypeptide(L)'
;MADGLPSSETSAALGNLVSGVGAVAFVGEQLYGVEAGAGCSHGLAGTDNTVFRVNSDGTTTEVADLSAFIKTHPVANPNADDFEPDGTWYSMVAVRGDLYAVEPNHGEVDRIDPRTGAISRLVDVSASQGHIVPTALAYHGNFFLGNLGLFPVKVGSAKVLKLNPSGALHLWTSDLTTVLGVAFDGHDRMYVLESMTASGFPGPGELGTGQVVRVDPNGQQTVIAGGLSFPTAITIGPDGALYVSNLGFGGPIPGLGEIVRITIPG
;
A
#
# COMPACT_ATOMS: atom_id res chain seq x y z
N MET A 1 0.31 13.61 18.83
CA MET A 1 0.69 13.17 17.47
C MET A 1 2.08 12.59 17.62
N ALA A 2 2.36 11.41 17.06
CA ALA A 2 3.71 10.85 17.08
C ALA A 2 4.60 11.61 16.08
N ASP A 3 5.85 11.83 16.44
CA ASP A 3 6.87 12.48 15.60
C ASP A 3 8.23 11.79 15.77
N GLY A 4 9.24 12.24 15.02
CA GLY A 4 10.59 11.67 15.09
C GLY A 4 10.74 10.27 14.51
N LEU A 5 9.77 9.81 13.72
CA LEU A 5 9.84 8.52 13.04
C LEU A 5 10.84 8.56 11.88
N PRO A 6 11.53 7.45 11.59
CA PRO A 6 12.43 7.36 10.45
C PRO A 6 11.74 7.76 9.14
N SER A 7 12.45 8.51 8.32
CA SER A 7 12.02 8.81 6.95
C SER A 7 13.23 9.03 6.06
N SER A 8 13.17 8.57 4.83
CA SER A 8 14.25 8.66 3.86
C SER A 8 13.76 9.20 2.52
N GLU A 9 14.63 9.86 1.79
CA GLU A 9 14.42 10.23 0.40
C GLU A 9 14.92 9.08 -0.49
N THR A 10 13.99 8.34 -1.10
CA THR A 10 14.32 7.07 -1.77
C THR A 10 14.86 7.23 -3.19
N SER A 11 14.60 8.35 -3.88
CA SER A 11 15.16 8.56 -5.22
C SER A 11 15.01 9.99 -5.69
N ALA A 12 16.14 10.69 -5.85
CA ALA A 12 16.21 11.98 -6.54
C ALA A 12 15.74 11.88 -8.01
N ALA A 13 15.87 10.71 -8.65
CA ALA A 13 15.42 10.47 -10.02
C ALA A 13 13.89 10.41 -10.15
N LEU A 14 13.18 10.09 -9.09
CA LEU A 14 11.73 10.00 -9.03
C LEU A 14 11.06 11.22 -8.39
N GLY A 15 11.81 12.33 -8.21
CA GLY A 15 11.24 13.59 -7.75
C GLY A 15 11.00 13.69 -6.26
N ASN A 16 11.98 13.33 -5.44
CA ASN A 16 11.93 13.45 -3.99
C ASN A 16 10.83 12.59 -3.34
N LEU A 17 10.80 11.30 -3.69
CA LEU A 17 9.98 10.32 -2.97
C LEU A 17 10.50 10.20 -1.53
N VAL A 18 9.67 10.55 -0.57
CA VAL A 18 9.96 10.35 0.84
C VAL A 18 9.18 9.14 1.32
N SER A 19 9.90 8.12 1.77
CA SER A 19 9.34 6.98 2.51
C SER A 19 9.45 7.23 3.99
N GLY A 20 8.46 6.83 4.75
CA GLY A 20 8.36 6.97 6.19
C GLY A 20 7.28 6.05 6.70
N VAL A 21 6.27 6.57 7.41
CA VAL A 21 5.10 5.77 7.78
C VAL A 21 4.28 5.43 6.55
N GLY A 22 4.28 4.15 6.17
CA GLY A 22 3.58 3.66 4.97
C GLY A 22 2.06 3.56 5.16
N ALA A 23 1.62 3.12 6.33
CA ALA A 23 0.20 3.00 6.64
C ALA A 23 -0.08 3.03 8.14
N VAL A 24 -1.35 3.25 8.48
CA VAL A 24 -1.85 3.18 9.86
C VAL A 24 -3.12 2.33 9.92
N ALA A 25 -3.34 1.65 11.05
CA ALA A 25 -4.56 0.88 11.30
C ALA A 25 -4.93 0.90 12.79
N PHE A 26 -6.22 0.81 13.08
CA PHE A 26 -6.72 0.66 14.44
C PHE A 26 -7.02 -0.81 14.75
N VAL A 27 -6.55 -1.30 15.91
CA VAL A 27 -7.01 -2.54 16.53
C VAL A 27 -7.77 -2.15 17.80
N GLY A 28 -9.09 -2.24 17.76
CA GLY A 28 -9.92 -1.61 18.77
C GLY A 28 -9.73 -0.10 18.79
N GLU A 29 -9.36 0.48 19.92
CA GLU A 29 -9.09 1.92 20.07
C GLU A 29 -7.59 2.25 19.93
N GLN A 30 -6.74 1.25 19.76
CA GLN A 30 -5.29 1.42 19.67
C GLN A 30 -4.84 1.65 18.23
N LEU A 31 -4.12 2.76 17.99
CA LEU A 31 -3.52 3.09 16.70
C LEU A 31 -2.15 2.41 16.57
N TYR A 32 -1.94 1.78 15.43
CA TYR A 32 -0.67 1.21 14.99
C TYR A 32 -0.24 1.85 13.67
N GLY A 33 1.06 1.93 13.45
CA GLY A 33 1.66 2.32 12.19
C GLY A 33 2.66 1.29 11.71
N VAL A 34 2.93 1.29 10.39
CA VAL A 34 4.00 0.52 9.78
C VAL A 34 5.02 1.46 9.17
N GLU A 35 6.29 1.25 9.50
CA GLU A 35 7.43 2.00 8.96
C GLU A 35 7.85 1.42 7.62
N ALA A 36 8.21 2.27 6.69
CA ALA A 36 8.59 1.90 5.32
C ALA A 36 9.87 2.60 4.81
N GLY A 37 10.44 3.49 5.58
CA GLY A 37 11.57 4.32 5.16
C GLY A 37 12.81 4.16 6.02
N ALA A 38 12.92 3.09 6.79
CA ALA A 38 14.04 2.80 7.69
C ALA A 38 15.01 1.76 7.07
N GLY A 39 16.18 1.63 7.69
CA GLY A 39 17.17 0.63 7.31
C GLY A 39 18.31 1.14 6.41
N CYS A 40 19.30 0.28 6.24
CA CYS A 40 20.49 0.61 5.44
C CYS A 40 20.16 0.82 3.96
N SER A 41 19.19 0.09 3.40
CA SER A 41 18.74 0.27 2.02
C SER A 41 18.14 1.66 1.78
N HIS A 42 17.64 2.30 2.82
CA HIS A 42 17.11 3.66 2.81
C HIS A 42 18.12 4.72 3.29
N GLY A 43 19.39 4.35 3.52
CA GLY A 43 20.43 5.26 4.01
C GLY A 43 20.38 5.57 5.51
N LEU A 44 19.54 4.90 6.27
CA LEU A 44 19.31 5.08 7.71
C LEU A 44 19.86 3.90 8.52
N ALA A 45 21.19 3.77 8.54
CA ALA A 45 21.86 2.69 9.28
C ALA A 45 21.49 2.70 10.77
N GLY A 46 21.18 1.52 11.32
CA GLY A 46 20.81 1.36 12.73
C GLY A 46 19.32 1.63 13.01
N THR A 47 18.50 1.73 11.97
CA THR A 47 17.04 1.71 12.05
C THR A 47 16.49 0.51 11.28
N ASP A 48 15.29 0.06 11.60
CA ASP A 48 14.59 -1.03 10.92
C ASP A 48 13.14 -0.65 10.63
N ASN A 49 12.56 -1.21 9.58
CA ASN A 49 11.13 -1.06 9.33
C ASN A 49 10.35 -1.93 10.32
N THR A 50 9.46 -1.30 11.05
CA THR A 50 8.75 -1.93 12.17
C THR A 50 7.24 -1.68 12.09
N VAL A 51 6.47 -2.53 12.77
CA VAL A 51 5.14 -2.14 13.23
C VAL A 51 5.31 -1.53 14.60
N PHE A 52 4.74 -0.35 14.80
CA PHE A 52 4.76 0.37 16.08
C PHE A 52 3.35 0.72 16.56
N ARG A 53 3.21 0.84 17.86
CA ARG A 53 2.02 1.34 18.53
C ARG A 53 2.20 2.81 18.87
N VAL A 54 1.18 3.63 18.61
CA VAL A 54 1.14 5.03 19.05
C VAL A 54 0.56 5.09 20.46
N ASN A 55 1.31 5.63 21.41
CA ASN A 55 0.90 5.77 22.80
C ASN A 55 0.06 7.05 23.00
N SER A 56 -0.69 7.11 24.09
CA SER A 56 -1.57 8.25 24.41
C SER A 56 -0.80 9.56 24.65
N ASP A 57 0.47 9.48 25.01
CA ASP A 57 1.37 10.63 25.20
C ASP A 57 2.05 11.11 23.90
N GLY A 58 1.76 10.43 22.76
CA GLY A 58 2.35 10.71 21.45
C GLY A 58 3.69 10.00 21.18
N THR A 59 4.22 9.27 22.13
CA THR A 59 5.39 8.41 21.88
C THR A 59 4.99 7.15 21.10
N THR A 60 5.97 6.43 20.56
CA THR A 60 5.76 5.15 19.91
C THR A 60 6.43 4.01 20.66
N THR A 61 5.88 2.82 20.51
CA THR A 61 6.48 1.58 21.03
C THR A 61 6.55 0.59 19.88
N GLU A 62 7.74 0.10 19.59
CA GLU A 62 7.93 -0.99 18.63
C GLU A 62 7.14 -2.22 19.06
N VAL A 63 6.50 -2.87 18.08
CA VAL A 63 5.71 -4.09 18.25
C VAL A 63 6.36 -5.26 17.54
N ALA A 64 6.84 -5.06 16.32
CA ALA A 64 7.40 -6.13 15.51
C ALA A 64 8.46 -5.57 14.54
N ASP A 65 9.61 -6.22 14.48
CA ASP A 65 10.71 -5.92 13.55
C ASP A 65 10.48 -6.67 12.24
N LEU A 66 9.99 -5.95 11.26
CA LEU A 66 9.67 -6.49 9.94
C LEU A 66 10.93 -6.70 9.10
N SER A 67 11.92 -5.81 9.21
CA SER A 67 13.20 -5.94 8.51
C SER A 67 13.96 -7.20 8.93
N ALA A 68 13.98 -7.53 10.23
CA ALA A 68 14.59 -8.78 10.71
C ALA A 68 13.82 -10.01 10.22
N PHE A 69 12.48 -9.92 10.13
CA PHE A 69 11.67 -11.03 9.63
C PHE A 69 12.00 -11.38 8.18
N ILE A 70 11.96 -10.43 7.25
CA ILE A 70 12.21 -10.72 5.82
C ILE A 70 13.64 -11.18 5.55
N LYS A 71 14.64 -10.67 6.29
CA LYS A 71 16.05 -11.12 6.19
C LYS A 71 16.21 -12.61 6.51
N THR A 72 15.37 -13.14 7.38
CA THR A 72 15.42 -14.55 7.81
C THR A 72 14.39 -15.45 7.13
N HIS A 73 13.41 -14.86 6.45
CA HIS A 73 12.34 -15.56 5.76
C HIS A 73 12.21 -15.09 4.30
N PRO A 74 13.19 -15.39 3.43
CA PRO A 74 13.16 -14.93 2.04
C PRO A 74 11.94 -15.48 1.31
N VAL A 75 11.44 -14.70 0.34
CA VAL A 75 10.39 -15.13 -0.60
C VAL A 75 10.95 -16.10 -1.63
N ALA A 76 10.06 -16.84 -2.32
CA ALA A 76 10.46 -17.87 -3.27
C ALA A 76 11.16 -17.29 -4.52
N ASN A 77 10.70 -16.15 -5.01
CA ASN A 77 11.21 -15.55 -6.27
C ASN A 77 11.55 -14.05 -6.06
N PRO A 78 12.61 -13.72 -5.33
CA PRO A 78 13.04 -12.32 -5.16
C PRO A 78 13.49 -11.75 -6.51
N ASN A 79 13.17 -10.48 -6.76
CA ASN A 79 13.67 -9.76 -7.93
C ASN A 79 14.96 -9.02 -7.60
N ALA A 80 16.06 -9.38 -8.22
CA ALA A 80 17.36 -8.76 -7.95
C ALA A 80 17.47 -7.29 -8.40
N ASP A 81 16.65 -6.87 -9.37
CA ASP A 81 16.66 -5.51 -9.91
C ASP A 81 15.81 -4.51 -9.09
N ASP A 82 14.97 -5.03 -8.19
CA ASP A 82 14.08 -4.24 -7.33
C ASP A 82 14.01 -4.85 -5.93
N PHE A 83 15.19 -5.15 -5.37
CA PHE A 83 15.31 -5.80 -4.08
C PHE A 83 15.79 -4.82 -3.01
N GLU A 84 14.97 -4.62 -1.99
CA GLU A 84 15.31 -3.81 -0.82
C GLU A 84 15.50 -4.71 0.41
N PRO A 85 16.75 -4.94 0.85
CA PRO A 85 17.04 -5.87 1.97
C PRO A 85 16.32 -5.55 3.28
N ASP A 86 15.97 -4.29 3.51
CA ASP A 86 15.24 -3.86 4.71
C ASP A 86 13.72 -3.82 4.50
N GLY A 87 13.26 -4.00 3.26
CA GLY A 87 11.85 -3.93 2.86
C GLY A 87 11.26 -2.54 2.83
N THR A 88 10.05 -2.44 2.26
CA THR A 88 9.29 -1.18 2.15
C THR A 88 7.79 -1.49 2.25
N TRP A 89 7.23 -1.53 3.45
CA TRP A 89 5.80 -1.83 3.62
C TRP A 89 4.94 -0.66 3.16
N TYR A 90 3.97 -0.91 2.29
CA TYR A 90 3.15 0.13 1.68
C TYR A 90 1.78 0.30 2.33
N SER A 91 1.04 -0.77 2.58
CA SER A 91 -0.29 -0.69 3.20
C SER A 91 -0.47 -1.71 4.31
N MET A 92 -1.38 -1.39 5.25
CA MET A 92 -1.68 -2.25 6.40
C MET A 92 -3.16 -2.16 6.74
N VAL A 93 -3.76 -3.31 7.06
CA VAL A 93 -5.15 -3.42 7.52
C VAL A 93 -5.24 -4.23 8.81
N ALA A 94 -6.22 -3.89 9.66
CA ALA A 94 -6.52 -4.66 10.87
C ALA A 94 -7.70 -5.61 10.62
N VAL A 95 -7.52 -6.89 10.89
CA VAL A 95 -8.57 -7.90 10.72
C VAL A 95 -8.59 -8.83 11.93
N ARG A 96 -9.71 -8.86 12.65
CA ARG A 96 -9.95 -9.76 13.80
C ARG A 96 -8.90 -9.68 14.90
N GLY A 97 -8.31 -8.50 15.09
CA GLY A 97 -7.32 -8.23 16.13
C GLY A 97 -5.87 -8.44 15.73
N ASP A 98 -5.60 -8.92 14.52
CA ASP A 98 -4.27 -8.97 13.91
C ASP A 98 -4.11 -7.84 12.90
N LEU A 99 -2.85 -7.46 12.62
CA LEU A 99 -2.45 -6.56 11.57
C LEU A 99 -1.94 -7.36 10.37
N TYR A 100 -2.23 -6.87 9.17
CA TYR A 100 -1.74 -7.44 7.92
C TYR A 100 -1.13 -6.33 7.09
N ALA A 101 0.12 -6.51 6.71
CA ALA A 101 0.88 -5.52 5.96
C ALA A 101 1.42 -6.11 4.65
N VAL A 102 1.39 -5.33 3.57
CA VAL A 102 1.94 -5.73 2.27
C VAL A 102 3.31 -5.12 2.06
N GLU A 103 4.23 -5.94 1.62
CA GLU A 103 5.60 -5.57 1.23
C GLU A 103 5.75 -5.71 -0.29
N PRO A 104 5.94 -4.59 -1.04
CA PRO A 104 5.97 -4.55 -2.49
C PRO A 104 7.18 -5.21 -3.15
N ASN A 105 8.39 -4.95 -2.65
CA ASN A 105 9.64 -5.32 -3.34
C ASN A 105 9.94 -6.81 -3.26
N HIS A 106 9.70 -7.43 -2.11
CA HIS A 106 9.78 -8.88 -1.95
C HIS A 106 8.54 -9.57 -2.53
N GLY A 107 7.39 -8.89 -2.48
CA GLY A 107 6.12 -9.42 -2.97
C GLY A 107 5.47 -10.38 -1.98
N GLU A 108 5.15 -9.90 -0.78
CA GLU A 108 4.51 -10.69 0.26
C GLU A 108 3.47 -9.91 1.08
N VAL A 109 2.66 -10.64 1.82
CA VAL A 109 1.78 -10.10 2.86
C VAL A 109 2.09 -10.79 4.16
N ASP A 110 2.38 -9.99 5.19
CA ASP A 110 2.67 -10.47 6.52
C ASP A 110 1.51 -10.25 7.47
N ARG A 111 1.30 -11.23 8.37
CA ARG A 111 0.41 -11.15 9.52
C ARG A 111 1.23 -10.87 10.76
N ILE A 112 0.82 -9.88 11.52
CA ILE A 112 1.45 -9.48 12.79
C ILE A 112 0.42 -9.59 13.92
N ASP A 113 0.73 -10.32 14.99
CA ASP A 113 -0.03 -10.28 16.24
C ASP A 113 0.44 -9.07 17.07
N PRO A 114 -0.36 -8.00 17.21
CA PRO A 114 0.09 -6.77 17.87
C PRO A 114 0.25 -6.91 19.39
N ARG A 115 -0.17 -8.03 19.98
CA ARG A 115 -0.03 -8.29 21.42
C ARG A 115 1.31 -8.96 21.75
N THR A 116 1.84 -9.76 20.83
CA THR A 116 3.05 -10.56 21.04
C THR A 116 4.22 -10.14 20.17
N GLY A 117 3.95 -9.37 19.10
CA GLY A 117 4.93 -9.03 18.06
C GLY A 117 5.26 -10.18 17.11
N ALA A 118 4.56 -11.33 17.24
CA ALA A 118 4.81 -12.48 16.36
C ALA A 118 4.42 -12.16 14.91
N ILE A 119 5.35 -12.43 13.98
CA ILE A 119 5.17 -12.24 12.55
C ILE A 119 5.08 -13.60 11.87
N SER A 120 4.21 -13.70 10.87
CA SER A 120 4.13 -14.85 9.97
C SER A 120 3.70 -14.41 8.59
N ARG A 121 4.29 -14.98 7.54
CA ARG A 121 3.86 -14.71 6.17
C ARG A 121 2.45 -15.28 5.93
N LEU A 122 1.51 -14.42 5.52
CA LEU A 122 0.18 -14.83 5.10
C LEU A 122 0.23 -15.44 3.70
N VAL A 123 0.93 -14.77 2.78
CA VAL A 123 1.10 -15.23 1.40
C VAL A 123 2.40 -14.70 0.80
N ASP A 124 3.12 -15.57 0.11
CA ASP A 124 4.21 -15.24 -0.79
C ASP A 124 3.62 -14.99 -2.19
N VAL A 125 3.47 -13.72 -2.53
CA VAL A 125 2.92 -13.28 -3.82
C VAL A 125 3.90 -13.63 -4.94
N SER A 126 5.20 -13.50 -4.66
CA SER A 126 6.27 -13.79 -5.64
C SER A 126 6.23 -15.23 -6.13
N ALA A 127 5.84 -16.18 -5.26
CA ALA A 127 5.79 -17.61 -5.60
C ALA A 127 4.84 -17.93 -6.74
N SER A 128 3.71 -17.21 -6.87
CA SER A 128 2.68 -17.50 -7.87
C SER A 128 2.51 -16.41 -8.92
N GLN A 129 2.91 -15.18 -8.64
CA GLN A 129 2.69 -14.02 -9.51
C GLN A 129 3.99 -13.46 -10.09
N GLY A 130 5.14 -13.90 -9.58
CA GLY A 130 6.42 -13.22 -9.84
C GLY A 130 6.46 -11.84 -9.21
N HIS A 131 7.32 -10.98 -9.73
CA HIS A 131 7.48 -9.61 -9.24
C HIS A 131 6.43 -8.69 -9.87
N ILE A 132 5.35 -8.42 -9.14
CA ILE A 132 4.25 -7.57 -9.60
C ILE A 132 4.12 -6.27 -8.79
N VAL A 133 4.93 -6.09 -7.75
CA VAL A 133 4.90 -4.94 -6.82
C VAL A 133 3.51 -4.77 -6.19
N PRO A 134 3.06 -5.71 -5.31
CA PRO A 134 1.78 -5.58 -4.62
C PRO A 134 1.84 -4.38 -3.67
N THR A 135 0.83 -3.53 -3.68
CA THR A 135 0.78 -2.28 -2.91
C THR A 135 -0.49 -2.14 -2.09
N ALA A 136 -1.64 -2.30 -2.72
CA ALA A 136 -2.92 -2.14 -2.06
C ALA A 136 -3.32 -3.42 -1.33
N LEU A 137 -3.78 -3.28 -0.09
CA LEU A 137 -4.35 -4.36 0.70
C LEU A 137 -5.69 -3.91 1.29
N ALA A 138 -6.75 -4.68 1.04
CA ALA A 138 -8.07 -4.47 1.62
C ALA A 138 -8.64 -5.79 2.13
N TYR A 139 -9.54 -5.71 3.11
CA TYR A 139 -10.27 -6.87 3.62
C TYR A 139 -11.78 -6.65 3.51
N HIS A 140 -12.45 -7.52 2.77
CA HIS A 140 -13.89 -7.57 2.66
C HIS A 140 -14.35 -9.03 2.58
N GLY A 141 -14.42 -9.69 3.74
CA GLY A 141 -14.65 -11.13 3.84
C GLY A 141 -13.47 -12.00 3.36
N ASN A 142 -12.66 -11.49 2.44
CA ASN A 142 -11.38 -12.02 1.95
C ASN A 142 -10.38 -10.86 1.85
N PHE A 143 -9.10 -11.19 1.68
CA PHE A 143 -8.11 -10.17 1.33
C PHE A 143 -8.12 -9.92 -0.18
N PHE A 144 -7.93 -8.65 -0.54
CA PHE A 144 -7.78 -8.19 -1.92
C PHE A 144 -6.48 -7.41 -2.03
N LEU A 145 -5.67 -7.78 -3.03
CA LEU A 145 -4.36 -7.20 -3.29
C LEU A 145 -4.35 -6.53 -4.65
N GLY A 146 -4.08 -5.23 -4.67
CA GLY A 146 -3.78 -4.50 -5.91
C GLY A 146 -2.28 -4.36 -6.09
N ASN A 147 -1.82 -4.19 -7.33
CA ASN A 147 -0.40 -4.03 -7.64
C ASN A 147 -0.09 -2.74 -8.41
N LEU A 148 1.04 -2.15 -8.09
CA LEU A 148 1.58 -1.00 -8.82
C LEU A 148 2.05 -1.40 -10.23
N GLY A 149 2.73 -2.54 -10.33
CA GLY A 149 3.41 -2.96 -11.54
C GLY A 149 4.85 -2.44 -11.62
N LEU A 150 5.52 -2.73 -12.71
CA LEU A 150 6.92 -2.38 -12.95
C LEU A 150 7.05 -1.02 -13.64
N PHE A 151 8.16 -0.35 -13.43
CA PHE A 151 8.56 0.81 -14.21
C PHE A 151 9.42 0.42 -15.42
N PRO A 152 9.26 1.07 -16.57
CA PRO A 152 8.29 2.15 -16.85
C PRO A 152 6.84 1.65 -16.87
N VAL A 153 5.92 2.49 -16.42
CA VAL A 153 4.49 2.15 -16.32
C VAL A 153 3.94 1.67 -17.64
N LYS A 154 3.25 0.54 -17.62
CA LYS A 154 2.53 -0.02 -18.75
C LYS A 154 1.02 0.01 -18.45
N VAL A 155 0.29 0.76 -19.27
CA VAL A 155 -1.16 0.90 -19.14
C VAL A 155 -1.85 -0.47 -19.22
N GLY A 156 -2.82 -0.71 -18.32
CA GLY A 156 -3.61 -1.94 -18.26
C GLY A 156 -2.85 -3.15 -17.69
N SER A 157 -1.64 -2.98 -17.14
CA SER A 157 -0.85 -4.11 -16.63
C SER A 157 -1.12 -4.45 -15.16
N ALA A 158 -1.80 -3.58 -14.44
CA ALA A 158 -2.16 -3.82 -13.04
C ALA A 158 -3.49 -4.57 -12.91
N LYS A 159 -3.66 -5.19 -11.76
CA LYS A 159 -4.81 -6.05 -11.43
C LYS A 159 -5.11 -6.01 -9.94
N VAL A 160 -6.28 -6.48 -9.56
CA VAL A 160 -6.59 -6.86 -8.19
C VAL A 160 -6.74 -8.37 -8.11
N LEU A 161 -6.07 -8.95 -7.12
CA LEU A 161 -6.11 -10.38 -6.79
C LEU A 161 -6.93 -10.56 -5.52
N LYS A 162 -7.67 -11.66 -5.44
CA LYS A 162 -8.37 -12.12 -4.24
C LYS A 162 -7.62 -13.29 -3.64
N LEU A 163 -7.27 -13.17 -2.36
CA LEU A 163 -6.69 -14.26 -1.59
C LEU A 163 -7.82 -15.08 -0.96
N ASN A 164 -7.89 -16.35 -1.31
CA ASN A 164 -8.87 -17.25 -0.73
C ASN A 164 -8.39 -17.83 0.63
N PRO A 165 -9.26 -18.47 1.41
CA PRO A 165 -8.89 -19.04 2.71
C PRO A 165 -7.82 -20.15 2.64
N SER A 166 -7.59 -20.76 1.47
CA SER A 166 -6.54 -21.78 1.27
C SER A 166 -5.17 -21.18 0.96
N GLY A 167 -5.05 -19.84 0.91
CA GLY A 167 -3.79 -19.14 0.58
C GLY A 167 -3.54 -18.95 -0.90
N ALA A 168 -4.47 -19.35 -1.79
CA ALA A 168 -4.29 -19.15 -3.23
C ALA A 168 -4.80 -17.77 -3.68
N LEU A 169 -4.02 -17.15 -4.58
CA LEU A 169 -4.36 -15.89 -5.22
C LEU A 169 -5.10 -16.13 -6.53
N HIS A 170 -6.24 -15.50 -6.69
CA HIS A 170 -7.07 -15.56 -7.91
C HIS A 170 -7.28 -14.17 -8.48
N LEU A 171 -7.27 -14.05 -9.80
CA LEU A 171 -7.61 -12.80 -10.46
C LEU A 171 -9.04 -12.39 -10.11
N TRP A 172 -9.20 -11.15 -9.63
CA TRP A 172 -10.50 -10.56 -9.34
C TRP A 172 -10.92 -9.58 -10.42
N THR A 173 -10.04 -8.65 -10.79
CA THR A 173 -10.24 -7.71 -11.89
C THR A 173 -8.89 -7.32 -12.50
N SER A 174 -8.87 -6.99 -13.80
CA SER A 174 -7.68 -6.64 -14.59
C SER A 174 -7.89 -5.34 -15.35
N ASP A 175 -6.97 -5.05 -16.25
CA ASP A 175 -6.98 -3.85 -17.11
C ASP A 175 -6.95 -2.53 -16.33
N LEU A 176 -6.27 -2.57 -15.19
CA LEU A 176 -5.98 -1.42 -14.32
C LEU A 176 -4.53 -0.96 -14.52
N THR A 177 -4.21 0.22 -14.01
CA THR A 177 -2.86 0.79 -14.11
C THR A 177 -2.46 1.34 -12.75
N THR A 178 -1.26 0.98 -12.25
CA THR A 178 -0.67 1.49 -11.00
C THR A 178 -1.65 1.56 -9.82
N VAL A 179 -2.17 0.41 -9.38
CA VAL A 179 -3.11 0.35 -8.26
C VAL A 179 -2.38 0.60 -6.95
N LEU A 180 -2.75 1.67 -6.24
CA LEU A 180 -2.21 2.02 -4.92
C LEU A 180 -3.23 1.96 -3.78
N GLY A 181 -4.49 1.70 -4.08
CA GLY A 181 -5.49 1.56 -3.04
C GLY A 181 -6.72 0.78 -3.50
N VAL A 182 -7.34 0.09 -2.56
CA VAL A 182 -8.60 -0.64 -2.73
C VAL A 182 -9.48 -0.41 -1.51
N ALA A 183 -10.73 -0.05 -1.73
CA ALA A 183 -11.73 0.10 -0.68
C ALA A 183 -13.05 -0.55 -1.10
N PHE A 184 -13.90 -0.92 -0.14
CA PHE A 184 -15.22 -1.50 -0.38
C PHE A 184 -16.29 -0.72 0.35
N ASP A 185 -17.43 -0.51 -0.28
CA ASP A 185 -18.61 0.03 0.40
C ASP A 185 -19.54 -1.07 0.95
N GLY A 186 -20.61 -0.65 1.61
CA GLY A 186 -21.60 -1.56 2.18
C GLY A 186 -22.50 -2.26 1.15
N HIS A 187 -22.31 -2.03 -0.15
CA HIS A 187 -23.02 -2.66 -1.25
C HIS A 187 -22.12 -3.62 -2.06
N ASP A 188 -21.00 -4.06 -1.48
CA ASP A 188 -20.00 -4.92 -2.12
C ASP A 188 -19.36 -4.32 -3.38
N ARG A 189 -19.46 -3.00 -3.59
CA ARG A 189 -18.79 -2.30 -4.68
C ARG A 189 -17.35 -2.04 -4.28
N MET A 190 -16.40 -2.42 -5.14
CA MET A 190 -14.99 -2.13 -4.97
C MET A 190 -14.64 -0.77 -5.59
N TYR A 191 -13.77 -0.03 -4.92
CA TYR A 191 -13.18 1.21 -5.43
C TYR A 191 -11.67 1.02 -5.51
N VAL A 192 -11.13 1.16 -6.71
CA VAL A 192 -9.70 0.99 -7.00
C VAL A 192 -9.11 2.36 -7.30
N LEU A 193 -8.05 2.70 -6.59
CA LEU A 193 -7.28 3.91 -6.82
C LEU A 193 -6.12 3.60 -7.76
N GLU A 194 -6.13 4.23 -8.93
CA GLU A 194 -5.02 4.24 -9.86
C GLU A 194 -4.23 5.54 -9.70
N SER A 195 -2.94 5.43 -9.39
CA SER A 195 -2.09 6.60 -9.13
C SER A 195 -1.80 7.40 -10.40
N MET A 196 -1.64 6.69 -11.49
CA MET A 196 -1.45 7.27 -12.83
C MET A 196 -1.96 6.29 -13.90
N THR A 197 -2.49 6.81 -14.99
CA THR A 197 -2.98 6.00 -16.12
C THR A 197 -2.24 6.25 -17.42
N ALA A 198 -1.22 7.15 -17.40
CA ALA A 198 -0.32 7.38 -18.51
C ALA A 198 0.85 6.41 -18.48
N SER A 199 1.38 6.05 -19.66
CA SER A 199 2.55 5.19 -19.80
C SER A 199 3.85 5.98 -19.69
N GLY A 200 4.93 5.29 -19.29
CA GLY A 200 6.30 5.83 -19.40
C GLY A 200 6.80 6.59 -18.18
N PHE A 201 6.10 6.54 -17.04
CA PHE A 201 6.68 7.04 -15.79
C PHE A 201 8.02 6.31 -15.47
N PRO A 202 9.04 7.03 -14.98
CA PRO A 202 9.04 8.44 -14.57
C PRO A 202 9.15 9.42 -15.74
N GLY A 203 8.27 10.43 -15.74
CA GLY A 203 8.23 11.48 -16.76
C GLY A 203 7.18 12.54 -16.41
N PRO A 204 7.14 13.68 -17.12
CA PRO A 204 6.31 14.82 -16.72
C PRO A 204 4.82 14.71 -17.12
N GLY A 205 4.41 13.62 -17.78
CA GLY A 205 3.07 13.49 -18.38
C GLY A 205 1.99 12.88 -17.48
N GLU A 206 2.29 12.54 -16.23
CA GLU A 206 1.41 11.73 -15.38
C GLU A 206 0.56 12.55 -14.39
N LEU A 207 0.86 13.84 -14.21
CA LEU A 207 0.04 14.73 -13.36
C LEU A 207 -1.38 14.80 -13.91
N GLY A 208 -2.37 14.66 -13.03
CA GLY A 208 -3.78 14.71 -13.41
C GLY A 208 -4.30 13.45 -14.11
N THR A 209 -3.52 12.38 -14.18
CA THR A 209 -3.96 11.11 -14.79
C THR A 209 -4.48 10.08 -13.79
N GLY A 210 -4.31 10.33 -12.49
CA GLY A 210 -4.84 9.47 -11.43
C GLY A 210 -6.38 9.47 -11.42
N GLN A 211 -6.94 8.32 -11.03
CA GLN A 211 -8.40 8.15 -11.04
C GLN A 211 -8.87 7.13 -9.99
N VAL A 212 -10.18 7.15 -9.74
CA VAL A 212 -10.87 6.11 -8.97
C VAL A 212 -11.81 5.34 -9.88
N VAL A 213 -11.62 4.04 -9.95
CA VAL A 213 -12.46 3.10 -10.70
C VAL A 213 -13.36 2.35 -9.73
N ARG A 214 -14.68 2.43 -9.92
CA ARG A 214 -15.63 1.53 -9.26
C ARG A 214 -15.71 0.23 -10.03
N VAL A 215 -15.61 -0.88 -9.33
CA VAL A 215 -15.83 -2.24 -9.85
C VAL A 215 -17.07 -2.82 -9.17
N ASP A 216 -18.12 -2.97 -9.92
CA ASP A 216 -19.38 -3.54 -9.43
C ASP A 216 -19.27 -5.06 -9.24
N PRO A 217 -20.16 -5.72 -8.45
CA PRO A 217 -20.12 -7.17 -8.22
C PRO A 217 -20.21 -8.03 -9.48
N ASN A 218 -20.77 -7.48 -10.57
CA ASN A 218 -20.81 -8.14 -11.89
C ASN A 218 -19.51 -7.97 -12.70
N GLY A 219 -18.49 -7.30 -12.14
CA GLY A 219 -17.21 -7.03 -12.79
C GLY A 219 -17.19 -5.79 -13.69
N GLN A 220 -18.29 -5.03 -13.79
CA GLN A 220 -18.31 -3.80 -14.57
C GLN A 220 -17.44 -2.73 -13.91
N GLN A 221 -16.55 -2.13 -14.68
CA GLN A 221 -15.68 -1.02 -14.28
C GLN A 221 -16.25 0.31 -14.75
N THR A 222 -16.21 1.31 -13.86
CA THR A 222 -16.66 2.68 -14.16
C THR A 222 -15.74 3.69 -13.48
N VAL A 223 -15.12 4.59 -14.23
CA VAL A 223 -14.37 5.71 -13.65
C VAL A 223 -15.37 6.67 -12.99
N ILE A 224 -15.23 6.88 -11.68
CA ILE A 224 -16.12 7.75 -10.89
C ILE A 224 -15.48 9.08 -10.51
N ALA A 225 -14.16 9.17 -10.55
CA ALA A 225 -13.40 10.39 -10.37
C ALA A 225 -12.08 10.28 -11.14
N GLY A 226 -11.66 11.37 -11.77
CA GLY A 226 -10.39 11.49 -12.48
C GLY A 226 -9.73 12.83 -12.20
N GLY A 227 -8.59 13.10 -12.83
CA GLY A 227 -7.84 14.34 -12.64
C GLY A 227 -7.01 14.38 -11.36
N LEU A 228 -6.85 13.26 -10.67
CA LEU A 228 -6.00 13.15 -9.49
C LEU A 228 -4.52 13.16 -9.91
N SER A 229 -3.67 13.69 -9.06
CA SER A 229 -2.22 13.77 -9.29
C SER A 229 -1.49 12.93 -8.26
N PHE A 230 -0.90 11.81 -8.69
CA PHE A 230 -0.16 10.88 -7.83
C PHE A 230 -0.87 10.56 -6.50
N PRO A 231 -2.15 10.15 -6.54
CA PRO A 231 -2.83 9.73 -5.33
C PRO A 231 -2.22 8.42 -4.80
N THR A 232 -2.12 8.28 -3.47
CA THR A 232 -1.40 7.19 -2.82
C THR A 232 -2.25 6.30 -1.93
N ALA A 233 -3.40 6.78 -1.46
CA ALA A 233 -4.26 5.99 -0.58
C ALA A 233 -5.73 6.37 -0.76
N ILE A 234 -6.64 5.41 -0.51
CA ILE A 234 -8.08 5.58 -0.54
C ILE A 234 -8.73 4.89 0.66
N THR A 235 -9.71 5.54 1.25
CA THR A 235 -10.55 4.93 2.27
C THR A 235 -11.99 5.43 2.15
N ILE A 236 -12.94 4.72 2.79
CA ILE A 236 -14.33 5.17 2.93
C ILE A 236 -14.52 5.75 4.32
N GLY A 237 -14.99 6.98 4.38
CA GLY A 237 -15.33 7.66 5.61
C GLY A 237 -16.68 7.22 6.20
N PRO A 238 -16.97 7.59 7.46
CA PRO A 238 -18.23 7.25 8.13
C PRO A 238 -19.46 7.90 7.47
N ASP A 239 -19.26 8.90 6.63
CA ASP A 239 -20.28 9.55 5.82
C ASP A 239 -20.53 8.85 4.48
N GLY A 240 -19.87 7.72 4.23
CA GLY A 240 -19.97 6.94 3.00
C GLY A 240 -19.24 7.54 1.80
N ALA A 241 -18.51 8.65 1.97
CA ALA A 241 -17.68 9.21 0.90
C ALA A 241 -16.31 8.54 0.84
N LEU A 242 -15.67 8.58 -0.33
CA LEU A 242 -14.27 8.22 -0.48
C LEU A 242 -13.37 9.40 -0.08
N TYR A 243 -12.29 9.08 0.59
CA TYR A 243 -11.23 10.02 0.93
C TYR A 243 -9.92 9.52 0.31
N VAL A 244 -9.32 10.36 -0.51
CA VAL A 244 -8.13 10.04 -1.29
C VAL A 244 -6.99 10.97 -0.87
N SER A 245 -5.84 10.39 -0.53
CA SER A 245 -4.59 11.16 -0.37
C SER A 245 -4.07 11.49 -1.77
N ASN A 246 -4.18 12.75 -2.17
CA ASN A 246 -3.72 13.25 -3.46
C ASN A 246 -2.41 14.03 -3.32
N LEU A 247 -1.57 14.04 -4.36
CA LEU A 247 -0.21 14.57 -4.30
C LEU A 247 0.62 13.90 -3.18
N GLY A 248 0.42 12.59 -3.01
CA GLY A 248 1.04 11.82 -1.96
C GLY A 248 2.53 11.54 -2.20
N PHE A 249 3.00 11.62 -3.45
CA PHE A 249 4.42 11.56 -3.81
C PHE A 249 4.72 12.34 -5.09
N GLY A 250 6.01 12.59 -5.35
CA GLY A 250 6.48 13.13 -6.63
C GLY A 250 6.05 14.57 -6.91
N GLY A 251 5.51 15.27 -5.94
CA GLY A 251 5.15 16.68 -6.09
C GLY A 251 6.39 17.58 -6.17
N PRO A 252 6.38 18.59 -7.05
CA PRO A 252 7.54 19.49 -7.20
C PRO A 252 7.77 20.41 -5.98
N ILE A 253 6.83 20.44 -5.04
CA ILE A 253 6.87 21.33 -3.88
C ILE A 253 6.45 20.55 -2.63
N PRO A 254 7.29 20.48 -1.59
CA PRO A 254 6.91 19.88 -0.30
C PRO A 254 5.68 20.55 0.31
N GLY A 255 4.80 19.75 0.91
CA GLY A 255 3.61 20.25 1.61
C GLY A 255 2.37 20.50 0.75
N LEU A 256 2.39 20.10 -0.53
CA LEU A 256 1.21 20.18 -1.42
C LEU A 256 0.21 19.03 -1.24
N GLY A 257 0.53 18.01 -0.44
CA GLY A 257 -0.38 16.89 -0.18
C GLY A 257 -1.75 17.38 0.29
N GLU A 258 -2.82 16.81 -0.24
CA GLU A 258 -4.20 17.14 0.10
C GLU A 258 -5.05 15.90 0.26
N ILE A 259 -6.16 16.01 0.97
CA ILE A 259 -7.18 14.98 1.04
C ILE A 259 -8.37 15.40 0.18
N VAL A 260 -8.63 14.63 -0.87
CA VAL A 260 -9.78 14.81 -1.75
C VAL A 260 -10.94 13.97 -1.26
N ARG A 261 -12.09 14.60 -1.01
CA ARG A 261 -13.34 13.91 -0.68
C ARG A 261 -14.18 13.72 -1.95
N ILE A 262 -14.54 12.47 -2.25
CA ILE A 262 -15.32 12.09 -3.43
C ILE A 262 -16.65 11.52 -2.97
N THR A 263 -17.75 12.15 -3.40
CA THR A 263 -19.10 11.62 -3.15
C THR A 263 -19.37 10.44 -4.07
N ILE A 264 -19.76 9.31 -3.52
CA ILE A 264 -20.12 8.12 -4.30
C ILE A 264 -21.50 8.33 -4.91
N PRO A 265 -21.64 8.24 -6.25
CA PRO A 265 -22.96 8.25 -6.87
C PRO A 265 -23.78 7.02 -6.40
N GLY A 266 -25.04 7.24 -6.07
CA GLY A 266 -25.95 6.20 -5.62
C GLY A 266 -26.23 5.12 -6.67
#